data_e9c72acf3bdc78714d89824bcafc27b6
#
_entry.id   e9c72acf3bdc78714d89824bcafc27b6
#
_cell.length_a   1.000
_cell.length_b   1.000
_cell.length_c   1.000
_cell.angle_alpha   90.00
_cell.angle_beta   90.00
_cell.angle_gamma   90.00
#
_symmetry.space_group_name_H-M   'P 1'
#
loop_
_entity.id
_entity.type
_entity.pdbx_description
1 polymer ?
#
loop_
_entity_poly.entity_id
_entity_poly.type
_entity_poly.pdbx_seq_one_letter_code
_entity_poly.pdbx_strand_id
1 'polypeptide(L)'
;MNNRVPEVFLSEMFGELRIMKDDNKFYFCAADVCSALGYSNPSHELNIHCRHDGIKAGRTDVNGVPRIIKFISEGNVYRLICRSNKPEAEKFETWVFDELLPRIRQTGGYVNDPVVFVDNWLPNTDAKTKALLVTSLEAVKNQDNIIGVQQER
;
A
#
# COMPACT_ATOMS: atom_id res chain seq x y z
N MET A 1 16.53 17.75 8.49
CA MET A 1 16.56 16.92 7.28
C MET A 1 17.03 15.53 7.65
N ASN A 2 16.18 14.57 7.49
CA ASN A 2 16.59 13.17 7.68
C ASN A 2 17.45 12.73 6.49
N ASN A 3 18.72 12.48 6.77
CA ASN A 3 19.68 11.91 5.82
C ASN A 3 19.39 10.41 5.55
N ARG A 4 18.14 10.04 5.38
CA ARG A 4 17.81 8.65 5.14
C ARG A 4 17.90 8.36 3.65
N VAL A 5 18.77 7.42 3.31
CA VAL A 5 18.81 6.85 1.96
C VAL A 5 17.51 6.10 1.75
N PRO A 6 16.77 6.39 0.67
CA PRO A 6 15.56 5.62 0.37
C PRO A 6 15.88 4.14 0.20
N GLU A 7 15.09 3.30 0.82
CA GLU A 7 15.18 1.85 0.61
C GLU A 7 14.47 1.51 -0.70
N VAL A 8 15.06 0.56 -1.44
CA VAL A 8 14.43 0.02 -2.65
C VAL A 8 13.56 -1.16 -2.27
N PHE A 9 12.30 -1.08 -2.61
CA PHE A 9 11.33 -2.15 -2.37
C PHE A 9 10.87 -2.72 -3.71
N LEU A 10 10.82 -4.05 -3.81
CA LEU A 10 10.35 -4.73 -5.01
C LEU A 10 8.85 -5.05 -4.84
N SER A 11 8.03 -4.44 -5.66
CA SER A 11 6.57 -4.63 -5.66
C SER A 11 6.13 -5.36 -6.92
N GLU A 12 5.19 -6.30 -6.79
CA GLU A 12 4.59 -6.94 -7.96
C GLU A 12 3.89 -5.96 -8.88
N MET A 13 3.24 -4.93 -8.30
CA MET A 13 2.53 -3.91 -9.06
C MET A 13 3.46 -2.85 -9.64
N PHE A 14 4.44 -2.38 -8.86
CA PHE A 14 5.24 -1.21 -9.19
C PHE A 14 6.65 -1.52 -9.65
N GLY A 15 7.12 -2.79 -9.54
CA GLY A 15 8.51 -3.12 -9.77
C GLY A 15 9.41 -2.55 -8.67
N GLU A 16 10.54 -1.96 -9.04
CA GLU A 16 11.42 -1.29 -8.06
C GLU A 16 10.82 0.03 -7.62
N LEU A 17 10.67 0.21 -6.32
CA LEU A 17 10.05 1.37 -5.71
C LEU A 17 10.92 1.87 -4.56
N ARG A 18 11.38 3.12 -4.65
CA ARG A 18 12.14 3.76 -3.57
C ARG A 18 11.17 4.27 -2.52
N ILE A 19 11.41 3.89 -1.28
CA ILE A 19 10.56 4.21 -0.13
C ILE A 19 11.37 4.94 0.93
N MET A 20 10.78 5.99 1.50
CA MET A 20 11.33 6.75 2.61
C MET A 20 10.38 6.65 3.80
N LYS A 21 10.92 6.41 5.00
CA LYS A 21 10.12 6.40 6.23
C LYS A 21 10.35 7.68 7.01
N ASP A 22 9.26 8.35 7.39
CA ASP A 22 9.29 9.56 8.21
C ASP A 22 8.14 9.51 9.23
N ASP A 23 8.46 9.61 10.52
CA ASP A 23 7.50 9.57 11.64
C ASP A 23 6.48 8.42 11.55
N ASN A 24 6.96 7.20 11.34
CA ASN A 24 6.16 5.98 11.16
C ASN A 24 5.25 5.98 9.93
N LYS A 25 5.40 6.94 9.04
CA LYS A 25 4.70 6.98 7.75
C LYS A 25 5.66 6.65 6.63
N PHE A 26 5.16 5.93 5.62
CA PHE A 26 5.92 5.63 4.43
C PHE A 26 5.60 6.63 3.33
N TYR A 27 6.65 7.07 2.64
CA TYR A 27 6.57 7.93 1.48
C TYR A 27 7.24 7.25 0.30
N PHE A 28 6.65 7.37 -0.87
CA PHE A 28 7.03 6.63 -2.07
C PHE A 28 7.55 7.60 -3.12
N CYS A 29 8.62 7.20 -3.82
CA CYS A 29 9.18 8.02 -4.89
C CYS A 29 8.13 8.28 -5.97
N ALA A 30 7.80 9.53 -6.19
CA ALA A 30 6.76 9.93 -7.13
C ALA A 30 7.08 9.48 -8.57
N ALA A 31 8.33 9.62 -8.99
CA ALA A 31 8.76 9.21 -10.32
C ALA A 31 8.62 7.69 -10.53
N ASP A 32 8.96 6.89 -9.54
CA ASP A 32 8.84 5.43 -9.61
C ASP A 32 7.38 5.01 -9.70
N VAL A 33 6.51 5.60 -8.89
CA VAL A 33 5.07 5.32 -8.90
C VAL A 33 4.46 5.73 -10.24
N CYS A 34 4.72 6.93 -10.71
CA CYS A 34 4.19 7.42 -11.97
C CYS A 34 4.66 6.59 -13.17
N SER A 35 5.94 6.21 -13.17
CA SER A 35 6.49 5.34 -14.22
C SER A 35 5.78 3.98 -14.26
N ALA A 36 5.59 3.37 -13.09
CA ALA A 36 4.90 2.08 -12.97
C ALA A 36 3.44 2.16 -13.42
N LEU A 37 2.78 3.29 -13.16
CA LEU A 37 1.37 3.51 -13.51
C LEU A 37 1.17 4.06 -14.93
N GLY A 38 2.25 4.24 -15.70
CA GLY A 38 2.16 4.66 -17.09
C GLY A 38 2.02 6.16 -17.31
N TYR A 39 2.27 6.98 -16.28
CA TYR A 39 2.26 8.43 -16.41
C TYR A 39 3.58 8.94 -16.96
N SER A 40 3.53 9.76 -18.01
CA SER A 40 4.72 10.31 -18.66
C SER A 40 5.24 11.58 -18.02
N ASN A 41 4.42 12.30 -17.28
CA ASN A 41 4.78 13.57 -16.65
C ASN A 41 4.42 13.56 -15.16
N PRO A 42 5.33 13.09 -14.28
CA PRO A 42 5.06 13.03 -12.84
C PRO A 42 4.66 14.37 -12.22
N SER A 43 5.33 15.46 -12.56
CA SER A 43 5.03 16.78 -12.00
C SER A 43 3.61 17.23 -12.31
N HIS A 44 3.14 17.00 -13.51
CA HIS A 44 1.76 17.30 -13.91
C HIS A 44 0.75 16.45 -13.12
N GLU A 45 1.00 15.15 -13.02
CA GLU A 45 0.10 14.23 -12.30
C GLU A 45 0.03 14.55 -10.81
N LEU A 46 1.14 14.93 -10.18
CA LEU A 46 1.15 15.35 -8.78
C LEU A 46 0.32 16.61 -8.57
N ASN A 47 0.38 17.55 -9.50
CA ASN A 47 -0.38 18.80 -9.39
C ASN A 47 -1.89 18.60 -9.50
N ILE A 48 -2.35 17.71 -10.37
CA ILE A 48 -3.80 17.54 -10.62
C ILE A 48 -4.45 16.45 -9.79
N HIS A 49 -3.72 15.43 -9.36
CA HIS A 49 -4.31 14.26 -8.67
C HIS A 49 -3.90 14.11 -7.22
N CYS A 50 -2.78 14.71 -6.80
CA CYS A 50 -2.24 14.52 -5.46
C CYS A 50 -2.52 15.71 -4.55
N ARG A 51 -2.59 15.45 -3.25
CA ARG A 51 -2.66 16.50 -2.24
C ARG A 51 -1.26 17.01 -1.94
N HIS A 52 -1.10 18.32 -1.88
CA HIS A 52 0.20 18.95 -1.63
C HIS A 52 0.78 18.65 -0.25
N ASP A 53 -0.08 18.49 0.76
CA ASP A 53 0.34 18.13 2.11
C ASP A 53 0.91 16.70 2.20
N GLY A 54 0.68 15.88 1.20
CA GLY A 54 1.24 14.54 1.08
C GLY A 54 2.46 14.44 0.15
N ILE A 55 3.09 15.57 -0.20
CA ILE A 55 4.28 15.60 -1.06
C ILE A 55 5.45 16.13 -0.24
N LYS A 56 6.54 15.37 -0.16
CA LYS A 56 7.76 15.73 0.56
C LYS A 56 8.98 15.63 -0.33
N ALA A 57 9.96 16.49 -0.08
CA ALA A 57 11.27 16.39 -0.70
C ALA A 57 12.11 15.35 0.03
N GLY A 58 12.77 14.48 -0.71
CA GLY A 58 13.71 13.51 -0.19
C GLY A 58 15.02 13.59 -0.93
N ARG A 59 16.11 13.15 -0.29
CA ARG A 59 17.44 13.13 -0.88
C ARG A 59 17.79 11.73 -1.35
N THR A 60 18.28 11.63 -2.56
CA THR A 60 18.86 10.42 -3.11
C THR A 60 20.22 10.70 -3.72
N ASP A 61 21.13 9.73 -3.62
CA ASP A 61 22.46 9.85 -4.25
C ASP A 61 22.46 9.01 -5.53
N VAL A 62 22.72 9.69 -6.65
CA VAL A 62 22.88 9.04 -7.95
C VAL A 62 24.33 9.23 -8.39
N ASN A 63 25.09 8.14 -8.48
CA ASN A 63 26.51 8.15 -8.84
C ASN A 63 27.36 9.11 -7.98
N GLY A 64 27.08 9.17 -6.68
CA GLY A 64 27.78 10.05 -5.75
C GLY A 64 27.33 11.51 -5.79
N VAL A 65 26.35 11.85 -6.62
CA VAL A 65 25.78 13.20 -6.71
C VAL A 65 24.44 13.25 -5.97
N PRO A 66 24.30 14.08 -4.92
CA PRO A 66 23.04 14.22 -4.23
C PRO A 66 22.00 14.91 -5.10
N ARG A 67 20.80 14.33 -5.15
CA ARG A 67 19.64 14.90 -5.84
C ARG A 67 18.45 14.96 -4.91
N ILE A 68 17.67 16.03 -5.04
CA ILE A 68 16.41 16.15 -4.32
C ILE A 68 15.30 15.65 -5.24
N ILE A 69 14.55 14.67 -4.76
CA ILE A 69 13.42 14.09 -5.49
C ILE A 69 12.15 14.16 -4.64
N LYS A 70 11.01 14.09 -5.28
CA LYS A 70 9.72 14.15 -4.59
C LYS A 70 9.27 12.76 -4.16
N PHE A 71 8.81 12.67 -2.92
CA PHE A 71 8.16 11.51 -2.34
C PHE A 71 6.72 11.84 -2.02
N ILE A 72 5.83 10.88 -2.20
CA ILE A 72 4.40 11.06 -1.97
C ILE A 72 3.89 10.10 -0.90
N SER A 73 2.86 10.55 -0.19
CA SER A 73 2.19 9.74 0.82
C SER A 73 1.50 8.53 0.22
N GLU A 74 1.19 7.55 1.06
CA GLU A 74 0.40 6.38 0.66
C GLU A 74 -0.94 6.78 0.04
N GLY A 75 -1.64 7.77 0.63
CA GLY A 75 -2.89 8.26 0.09
C GLY A 75 -2.76 8.83 -1.33
N ASN A 76 -1.66 9.53 -1.61
CA ASN A 76 -1.40 10.03 -2.96
C ASN A 76 -1.09 8.91 -3.95
N VAL A 77 -0.42 7.84 -3.52
CA VAL A 77 -0.23 6.65 -4.36
C VAL A 77 -1.59 6.08 -4.78
N TYR A 78 -2.52 5.95 -3.86
CA TYR A 78 -3.86 5.44 -4.16
C TYR A 78 -4.63 6.35 -5.12
N ARG A 79 -4.50 7.68 -4.97
CA ARG A 79 -5.10 8.64 -5.91
C ARG A 79 -4.59 8.46 -7.32
N LEU A 80 -3.29 8.24 -7.48
CA LEU A 80 -2.68 7.99 -8.79
C LEU A 80 -3.11 6.64 -9.37
N ILE A 81 -3.22 5.60 -8.55
CA ILE A 81 -3.69 4.28 -8.98
C ILE A 81 -5.12 4.39 -9.54
N CYS A 82 -6.00 5.12 -8.87
CA CYS A 82 -7.40 5.27 -9.30
C CYS A 82 -7.56 6.00 -10.64
N ARG A 83 -6.55 6.73 -11.08
CA ARG A 83 -6.56 7.46 -12.35
C ARG A 83 -5.77 6.77 -13.45
N SER A 84 -5.07 5.69 -13.14
CA SER A 84 -4.26 4.96 -14.10
C SER A 84 -5.11 4.08 -15.03
N ASN A 85 -4.70 3.97 -16.29
CA ASN A 85 -5.32 3.09 -17.28
C ASN A 85 -4.65 1.72 -17.37
N LYS A 86 -3.65 1.44 -16.53
CA LYS A 86 -2.99 0.14 -16.55
C LYS A 86 -3.88 -0.95 -15.97
N PRO A 87 -3.86 -2.18 -16.54
CA PRO A 87 -4.69 -3.28 -16.04
C PRO A 87 -4.44 -3.65 -14.58
N GLU A 88 -3.18 -3.59 -14.12
CA GLU A 88 -2.82 -3.88 -12.74
C GLU A 88 -3.41 -2.85 -11.77
N ALA A 89 -3.42 -1.58 -12.16
CA ALA A 89 -4.00 -0.51 -11.37
C ALA A 89 -5.53 -0.65 -11.31
N GLU A 90 -6.16 -1.02 -12.40
CA GLU A 90 -7.61 -1.28 -12.46
C GLU A 90 -8.01 -2.46 -11.57
N LYS A 91 -7.23 -3.53 -11.57
CA LYS A 91 -7.46 -4.68 -10.67
C LYS A 91 -7.38 -4.27 -9.21
N PHE A 92 -6.40 -3.46 -8.83
CA PHE A 92 -6.24 -2.95 -7.48
C PHE A 92 -7.41 -2.07 -7.08
N GLU A 93 -7.81 -1.14 -7.94
CA GLU A 93 -8.96 -0.26 -7.71
C GLU A 93 -10.24 -1.07 -7.49
N THR A 94 -10.52 -2.04 -8.35
CA THR A 94 -11.69 -2.92 -8.24
C THR A 94 -11.69 -3.67 -6.93
N TRP A 95 -10.55 -4.23 -6.55
CA TRP A 95 -10.44 -4.94 -5.28
C TRP A 95 -10.70 -4.02 -4.08
N VAL A 96 -10.14 -2.81 -4.07
CA VAL A 96 -10.33 -1.86 -2.97
C VAL A 96 -11.78 -1.41 -2.86
N PHE A 97 -12.39 -0.98 -3.97
CA PHE A 97 -13.73 -0.37 -3.94
C PHE A 97 -14.86 -1.39 -3.92
N ASP A 98 -14.69 -2.53 -4.55
CA ASP A 98 -15.77 -3.51 -4.68
C ASP A 98 -15.69 -4.65 -3.65
N GLU A 99 -14.54 -4.86 -3.03
CA GLU A 99 -14.34 -5.93 -2.05
C GLU A 99 -13.88 -5.41 -0.68
N LEU A 100 -12.75 -4.72 -0.62
CA LEU A 100 -12.11 -4.34 0.64
C LEU A 100 -12.95 -3.34 1.43
N LEU A 101 -13.29 -2.20 0.85
CA LEU A 101 -14.05 -1.16 1.54
C LEU A 101 -15.48 -1.59 1.90
N PRO A 102 -16.23 -2.27 1.00
CA PRO A 102 -17.54 -2.80 1.39
C PRO A 102 -17.47 -3.80 2.54
N ARG A 103 -16.46 -4.66 2.55
CA ARG A 103 -16.28 -5.64 3.63
C ARG A 103 -15.97 -4.96 4.96
N ILE A 104 -15.09 -3.96 4.97
CA ILE A 104 -14.78 -3.17 6.18
C ILE A 104 -16.04 -2.49 6.72
N ARG A 105 -16.85 -1.91 5.86
CA ARG A 105 -18.11 -1.26 6.26
C ARG A 105 -19.10 -2.26 6.87
N GLN A 106 -19.20 -3.45 6.30
CA GLN A 106 -20.16 -4.47 6.74
C GLN A 106 -19.75 -5.17 8.03
N THR A 107 -18.45 -5.41 8.22
CA THR A 107 -17.93 -6.26 9.31
C THR A 107 -17.09 -5.50 10.33
N GLY A 108 -16.67 -4.28 10.03
CA GLY A 108 -15.78 -3.49 10.86
C GLY A 108 -14.30 -3.81 10.70
N GLY A 109 -13.94 -4.75 9.82
CA GLY A 109 -12.54 -5.09 9.61
C GLY A 109 -12.30 -6.00 8.42
N TYR A 110 -11.03 -6.15 8.06
CA TYR A 110 -10.56 -7.04 7.01
C TYR A 110 -9.23 -7.66 7.43
N VAL A 111 -9.15 -8.98 7.44
CA VAL A 111 -7.93 -9.71 7.74
C VAL A 111 -7.50 -10.48 6.49
N ASN A 112 -6.50 -9.93 5.79
CA ASN A 112 -5.94 -10.59 4.61
C ASN A 112 -4.96 -11.71 5.00
N ASP A 113 -4.09 -11.43 5.97
CA ASP A 113 -3.11 -12.38 6.49
C ASP A 113 -3.24 -12.45 8.01
N PRO A 114 -3.77 -13.56 8.56
CA PRO A 114 -3.95 -13.71 10.01
C PRO A 114 -2.65 -13.61 10.81
N VAL A 115 -1.52 -14.10 10.27
CA VAL A 115 -0.23 -14.04 10.96
C VAL A 115 0.21 -12.59 11.13
N VAL A 116 0.19 -11.81 10.05
CA VAL A 116 0.57 -10.39 10.07
C VAL A 116 -0.37 -9.60 10.98
N PHE A 117 -1.67 -9.88 10.92
CA PHE A 117 -2.67 -9.22 11.77
C PHE A 117 -2.36 -9.45 13.26
N VAL A 118 -2.15 -10.70 13.66
CA VAL A 118 -1.87 -11.04 15.08
C VAL A 118 -0.56 -10.42 15.54
N ASP A 119 0.50 -10.46 14.72
CA ASP A 119 1.80 -9.87 15.07
C ASP A 119 1.72 -8.35 15.23
N ASN A 120 0.95 -7.66 14.43
CA ASN A 120 0.84 -6.20 14.48
C ASN A 120 -0.08 -5.71 15.59
N TRP A 121 -1.21 -6.39 15.83
CA TRP A 121 -2.21 -5.94 16.81
C TRP A 121 -1.99 -6.51 18.19
N LEU A 122 -1.33 -7.68 18.30
CA LEU A 122 -1.09 -8.39 19.55
C LEU A 122 0.39 -8.79 19.68
N PRO A 123 1.34 -7.82 19.58
CA PRO A 123 2.76 -8.14 19.49
C PRO A 123 3.33 -8.80 20.76
N ASN A 124 2.74 -8.54 21.92
CA ASN A 124 3.22 -9.04 23.22
C ASN A 124 2.56 -10.34 23.67
N THR A 125 1.75 -10.95 22.82
CA THR A 125 1.10 -12.22 23.11
C THR A 125 2.10 -13.37 22.93
N ASP A 126 2.02 -14.39 23.78
CA ASP A 126 2.89 -15.57 23.70
C ASP A 126 2.65 -16.36 22.39
N ALA A 127 3.67 -17.13 21.99
CA ALA A 127 3.64 -17.85 20.72
C ALA A 127 2.48 -18.85 20.61
N LYS A 128 2.13 -19.53 21.71
CA LYS A 128 1.05 -20.49 21.74
C LYS A 128 -0.32 -19.82 21.51
N THR A 129 -0.56 -18.71 22.18
CA THR A 129 -1.80 -17.94 22.02
C THR A 129 -1.90 -17.32 20.64
N LYS A 130 -0.79 -16.78 20.11
CA LYS A 130 -0.73 -16.29 18.73
C LYS A 130 -1.12 -17.38 17.72
N ALA A 131 -0.58 -18.58 17.87
CA ALA A 131 -0.88 -19.70 16.98
C ALA A 131 -2.37 -20.07 17.03
N LEU A 132 -2.99 -20.07 18.19
CA LEU A 132 -4.42 -20.32 18.35
C LEU A 132 -5.27 -19.23 17.69
N LEU A 133 -4.89 -17.95 17.86
CA LEU A 133 -5.58 -16.82 17.24
C LEU A 133 -5.47 -16.86 15.71
N VAL A 134 -4.27 -17.14 15.18
CA VAL A 134 -4.05 -17.28 13.73
C VAL A 134 -4.93 -18.40 13.17
N THR A 135 -4.95 -19.56 13.82
CA THR A 135 -5.78 -20.70 13.39
C THR A 135 -7.27 -20.33 13.39
N SER A 136 -7.74 -19.64 14.43
CA SER A 136 -9.12 -19.17 14.52
C SER A 136 -9.49 -18.18 13.43
N LEU A 137 -8.60 -17.21 13.13
CA LEU A 137 -8.82 -16.23 12.06
C LEU A 137 -8.81 -16.87 10.68
N GLU A 138 -7.94 -17.86 10.45
CA GLU A 138 -7.93 -18.62 9.19
C GLU A 138 -9.23 -19.39 8.98
N ALA A 139 -9.77 -20.00 10.05
CA ALA A 139 -11.05 -20.69 9.98
C ALA A 139 -12.20 -19.74 9.63
N VAL A 140 -12.25 -18.56 10.24
CA VAL A 140 -13.25 -17.52 9.94
C VAL A 140 -13.12 -17.04 8.50
N LYS A 141 -11.89 -16.78 8.04
CA LYS A 141 -11.62 -16.36 6.66
C LYS A 141 -12.09 -17.40 5.65
N ASN A 142 -11.86 -18.67 5.90
CA ASN A 142 -12.33 -19.76 5.03
C ASN A 142 -13.84 -19.84 4.99
N GLN A 143 -14.53 -19.66 6.13
CA GLN A 143 -16.00 -19.63 6.18
C GLN A 143 -16.56 -18.43 5.40
N ASP A 144 -15.98 -17.26 5.52
CA ASP A 144 -16.40 -16.09 4.76
C ASP A 144 -16.27 -16.29 3.26
N ASN A 145 -15.21 -16.94 2.81
CA ASN A 145 -15.02 -17.27 1.40
C ASN A 145 -16.12 -18.23 0.91
N ILE A 146 -16.49 -19.22 1.71
CA ILE A 146 -17.58 -20.16 1.40
C ILE A 146 -18.92 -19.44 1.35
N ILE A 147 -19.21 -18.57 2.31
CA ILE A 147 -20.44 -17.78 2.36
C ILE A 147 -20.51 -16.82 1.17
N GLY A 148 -19.41 -16.17 0.81
CA GLY A 148 -19.33 -15.30 -0.36
C GLY A 148 -19.68 -16.02 -1.65
N VAL A 149 -19.19 -17.23 -1.84
CA VAL A 149 -19.51 -18.06 -3.01
C VAL A 149 -20.99 -18.44 -3.04
N GLN A 150 -21.60 -18.70 -1.89
CA GLN A 150 -23.02 -19.03 -1.80
C GLN A 150 -23.94 -17.84 -2.04
N GLN A 151 -23.54 -16.63 -1.72
CA GLN A 151 -24.32 -15.41 -1.94
C GLN A 151 -24.30 -14.91 -3.38
N GLU A 152 -23.33 -15.31 -4.19
CA GLU A 152 -23.23 -14.97 -5.61
C GLU A 152 -24.16 -15.81 -6.52
N ARG A 153 -24.96 -16.68 -5.95
CA ARG A 153 -25.93 -17.50 -6.71
C ARG A 153 -27.33 -16.92 -6.69
#